data_7d0c978287340ea821792aae26cd7d74
#
_entry.id   7d0c978287340ea821792aae26cd7d74
#
_cell.length_a   1.000
_cell.length_b   1.000
_cell.length_c   1.000
_cell.angle_alpha   90.00
_cell.angle_beta   90.00
_cell.angle_gamma   90.00
#
_symmetry.space_group_name_H-M   'P 1'
#
loop_
_entity.id
_entity.type
_entity.pdbx_description
1 polymer ?
#
loop_
_entity_poly.entity_id
_entity_poly.type
_entity_poly.pdbx_seq_one_letter_code
_entity_poly.pdbx_strand_id
1 'polypeptide(L)'
;GFSCCRKIQELSGVTRTPVLMITGLEDQESVDRAFEVGAVDYITKPIHWGVLRQRVRRLIQQARLYQQLETANHELQRLAAYDGLTQVANRRRFDEYLQQEWQRMLREQLSLSLILCDIDCFKLYNDTYGHQAGDDCLRQVAAVIQGSAKRSMDLPARYGGEEFAVILPNTDQDGAVQVAHDIQIGVRQLRILHESSK
;
A
#
# COMPACT_ATOMS: atom_id res chain seq x y z
N GLY A 1 -27.94 26.69 -0.15
CA GLY A 1 -27.50 25.68 -1.13
C GLY A 1 -25.97 25.68 -1.27
N PHE A 2 -25.38 26.77 -1.79
CA PHE A 2 -23.95 26.86 -2.08
C PHE A 2 -23.02 26.61 -0.88
N SER A 3 -23.31 27.24 0.26
CA SER A 3 -22.55 27.08 1.50
C SER A 3 -22.61 25.63 2.02
N CYS A 4 -23.75 24.96 1.88
CA CYS A 4 -23.92 23.57 2.28
C CYS A 4 -23.11 22.64 1.35
N CYS A 5 -23.16 22.87 0.03
CA CYS A 5 -22.37 22.12 -0.96
C CYS A 5 -20.88 22.17 -0.66
N ARG A 6 -20.36 23.37 -0.42
CA ARG A 6 -18.94 23.56 -0.05
C ARG A 6 -18.57 22.79 1.22
N LYS A 7 -19.38 22.87 2.28
CA LYS A 7 -19.13 22.11 3.50
C LYS A 7 -19.14 20.60 3.30
N ILE A 8 -20.05 20.08 2.46
CA ILE A 8 -20.09 18.64 2.13
C ILE A 8 -18.79 18.25 1.43
N GLN A 9 -18.28 19.05 0.50
CA GLN A 9 -17.03 18.77 -0.21
C GLN A 9 -15.81 18.83 0.72
N GLU A 10 -15.77 19.76 1.64
CA GLU A 10 -14.71 19.86 2.65
C GLU A 10 -14.70 18.66 3.61
N LEU A 11 -15.85 18.14 3.99
CA LEU A 11 -15.99 16.99 4.90
C LEU A 11 -15.75 15.63 4.21
N SER A 12 -15.93 15.57 2.89
CA SER A 12 -15.88 14.29 2.15
C SER A 12 -14.46 13.74 1.96
N GLY A 13 -13.40 14.50 2.30
CA GLY A 13 -12.02 14.04 2.21
C GLY A 13 -11.65 13.52 0.82
N VAL A 14 -10.98 12.37 0.76
CA VAL A 14 -10.51 11.74 -0.50
C VAL A 14 -11.68 11.19 -1.33
N THR A 15 -12.76 10.73 -0.70
CA THR A 15 -13.96 10.23 -1.40
C THR A 15 -14.94 11.36 -1.65
N ARG A 16 -14.87 11.96 -2.84
CA ARG A 16 -15.77 13.05 -3.23
C ARG A 16 -17.21 12.56 -3.34
N THR A 17 -18.07 12.95 -2.40
CA THR A 17 -19.52 12.71 -2.47
C THR A 17 -20.11 13.55 -3.63
N PRO A 18 -20.71 12.95 -4.66
CA PRO A 18 -21.33 13.71 -5.73
C PRO A 18 -22.53 14.50 -5.21
N VAL A 19 -22.50 15.81 -5.36
CA VAL A 19 -23.58 16.71 -4.93
C VAL A 19 -24.38 17.16 -6.15
N LEU A 20 -25.68 16.83 -6.16
CA LEU A 20 -26.64 17.33 -7.12
C LEU A 20 -27.43 18.48 -6.48
N MET A 21 -27.32 19.66 -7.05
CA MET A 21 -28.07 20.84 -6.55
C MET A 21 -29.45 20.95 -7.20
N ILE A 22 -30.44 21.33 -6.40
CA ILE A 22 -31.77 21.68 -6.90
C ILE A 22 -31.98 23.18 -6.65
N THR A 23 -32.16 23.94 -7.72
CA THR A 23 -32.25 25.40 -7.67
C THR A 23 -33.51 25.93 -8.38
N GLY A 24 -34.00 27.09 -7.96
CA GLY A 24 -35.02 27.83 -8.71
C GLY A 24 -34.44 28.96 -9.57
N LEU A 25 -33.09 29.09 -9.53
CA LEU A 25 -32.38 30.14 -10.28
C LEU A 25 -31.95 29.54 -11.63
N GLU A 26 -32.26 30.27 -12.70
CA GLU A 26 -31.95 29.86 -14.08
C GLU A 26 -30.90 30.76 -14.71
N ASP A 27 -30.39 31.74 -13.96
CA ASP A 27 -29.36 32.64 -14.44
C ASP A 27 -27.98 31.95 -14.51
N GLN A 28 -27.18 32.31 -15.49
CA GLN A 28 -25.88 31.72 -15.77
C GLN A 28 -24.92 31.82 -14.58
N GLU A 29 -24.96 32.95 -13.87
CA GLU A 29 -24.08 33.21 -12.71
C GLU A 29 -24.34 32.21 -11.58
N SER A 30 -25.62 31.90 -11.30
CA SER A 30 -26.00 30.91 -10.28
C SER A 30 -25.60 29.48 -10.66
N VAL A 31 -25.64 29.14 -11.93
CA VAL A 31 -25.20 27.85 -12.48
C VAL A 31 -23.69 27.73 -12.34
N ASP A 32 -22.94 28.68 -12.76
CA ASP A 32 -21.47 28.70 -12.69
C ASP A 32 -21.00 28.57 -11.21
N ARG A 33 -21.64 29.33 -10.33
CA ARG A 33 -21.39 29.27 -8.90
C ARG A 33 -21.69 27.91 -8.27
N ALA A 34 -22.69 27.18 -8.78
CA ALA A 34 -22.99 25.83 -8.30
C ALA A 34 -21.83 24.87 -8.58
N PHE A 35 -21.23 24.94 -9.76
CA PHE A 35 -20.07 24.15 -10.13
C PHE A 35 -18.80 24.57 -9.38
N GLU A 36 -18.57 25.88 -9.21
CA GLU A 36 -17.44 26.41 -8.43
C GLU A 36 -17.41 25.92 -6.96
N VAL A 37 -18.57 25.73 -6.34
CA VAL A 37 -18.66 25.20 -4.97
C VAL A 37 -18.60 23.67 -4.91
N GLY A 38 -18.40 22.99 -6.07
CA GLY A 38 -18.19 21.56 -6.17
C GLY A 38 -19.43 20.72 -6.41
N ALA A 39 -20.55 21.31 -6.87
CA ALA A 39 -21.67 20.51 -7.36
C ALA A 39 -21.27 19.80 -8.65
N VAL A 40 -21.66 18.54 -8.79
CA VAL A 40 -21.40 17.73 -9.99
C VAL A 40 -22.46 17.96 -11.07
N ASP A 41 -23.67 18.32 -10.65
CA ASP A 41 -24.78 18.61 -11.55
C ASP A 41 -25.84 19.46 -10.84
N TYR A 42 -26.79 20.01 -11.58
CA TYR A 42 -27.90 20.76 -11.02
C TYR A 42 -29.22 20.45 -11.75
N ILE A 43 -30.34 20.72 -11.08
CA ILE A 43 -31.70 20.63 -11.64
C ILE A 43 -32.47 21.88 -11.25
N THR A 44 -33.16 22.46 -12.22
CA THR A 44 -34.05 23.61 -12.02
C THR A 44 -35.45 23.19 -11.55
N LYS A 45 -36.12 24.04 -10.78
CA LYS A 45 -37.54 23.92 -10.49
C LYS A 45 -38.38 24.53 -11.61
N PRO A 46 -39.52 23.89 -11.98
CA PRO A 46 -40.21 22.72 -11.39
C PRO A 46 -39.45 21.39 -11.68
N ILE A 47 -39.42 20.50 -10.69
CA ILE A 47 -38.64 19.26 -10.78
C ILE A 47 -39.33 18.24 -11.69
N HIS A 48 -38.68 17.87 -12.78
CA HIS A 48 -39.06 16.75 -13.62
C HIS A 48 -38.53 15.44 -13.05
N TRP A 49 -39.35 14.69 -12.35
CA TRP A 49 -38.97 13.46 -11.64
C TRP A 49 -38.27 12.42 -12.52
N GLY A 50 -38.65 12.30 -13.79
CA GLY A 50 -37.97 11.42 -14.75
C GLY A 50 -36.50 11.82 -14.97
N VAL A 51 -36.26 13.13 -15.15
CA VAL A 51 -34.89 13.68 -15.35
C VAL A 51 -34.08 13.53 -14.07
N LEU A 52 -34.62 13.89 -12.91
CA LEU A 52 -33.96 13.74 -11.62
C LEU A 52 -33.51 12.29 -11.40
N ARG A 53 -34.42 11.33 -11.63
CA ARG A 53 -34.12 9.90 -11.46
C ARG A 53 -32.95 9.45 -12.33
N GLN A 54 -32.90 9.87 -13.58
CA GLN A 54 -31.84 9.52 -14.52
C GLN A 54 -30.49 10.14 -14.12
N ARG A 55 -30.48 11.40 -13.71
CA ARG A 55 -29.26 12.08 -13.25
C ARG A 55 -28.70 11.43 -11.98
N VAL A 56 -29.56 11.15 -11.00
CA VAL A 56 -29.16 10.45 -9.77
C VAL A 56 -28.60 9.05 -10.07
N ARG A 57 -29.25 8.29 -10.94
CA ARG A 57 -28.75 6.96 -11.36
C ARG A 57 -27.35 7.07 -11.99
N ARG A 58 -27.18 8.06 -12.89
CA ARG A 58 -25.88 8.29 -13.56
C ARG A 58 -24.78 8.65 -12.56
N LEU A 59 -25.08 9.53 -11.61
CA LEU A 59 -24.11 9.93 -10.58
C LEU A 59 -23.73 8.76 -9.67
N ILE A 60 -24.71 7.95 -9.25
CA ILE A 60 -24.44 6.72 -8.45
C ILE A 60 -23.59 5.73 -9.24
N GLN A 61 -23.92 5.51 -10.52
CA GLN A 61 -23.14 4.60 -11.37
C GLN A 61 -21.70 5.11 -11.56
N GLN A 62 -21.53 6.39 -11.80
CA GLN A 62 -20.22 7.02 -11.96
C GLN A 62 -19.40 6.89 -10.67
N ALA A 63 -19.97 7.17 -9.50
CA ALA A 63 -19.30 7.03 -8.22
C ALA A 63 -18.84 5.57 -7.96
N ARG A 64 -19.70 4.59 -8.29
CA ARG A 64 -19.34 3.17 -8.18
C ARG A 64 -18.19 2.78 -9.09
N LEU A 65 -18.20 3.24 -10.33
CA LEU A 65 -17.10 2.97 -11.29
C LEU A 65 -15.78 3.57 -10.81
N TYR A 66 -15.78 4.79 -10.29
CA TYR A 66 -14.59 5.40 -9.69
C TYR A 66 -14.06 4.58 -8.52
N GLN A 67 -14.93 4.15 -7.63
CA GLN A 67 -14.55 3.31 -6.47
C GLN A 67 -13.97 1.96 -6.91
N GLN A 68 -14.56 1.31 -7.92
CA GLN A 68 -14.05 0.07 -8.48
C GLN A 68 -12.67 0.27 -9.12
N LEU A 69 -12.49 1.36 -9.87
CA LEU A 69 -11.20 1.69 -10.50
C LEU A 69 -10.12 1.95 -9.45
N GLU A 70 -10.45 2.68 -8.40
CA GLU A 70 -9.53 2.98 -7.30
C GLU A 70 -9.11 1.70 -6.56
N THR A 71 -10.08 0.83 -6.25
CA THR A 71 -9.82 -0.48 -5.62
C THR A 71 -8.95 -1.36 -6.52
N ALA A 72 -9.25 -1.44 -7.82
CA ALA A 72 -8.47 -2.21 -8.77
C ALA A 72 -7.03 -1.67 -8.91
N ASN A 73 -6.87 -0.36 -8.92
CA ASN A 73 -5.55 0.29 -8.98
C ASN A 73 -4.73 -0.01 -7.72
N HIS A 74 -5.34 0.10 -6.54
CA HIS A 74 -4.70 -0.26 -5.28
C HIS A 74 -4.25 -1.73 -5.26
N GLU A 75 -5.09 -2.65 -5.74
CA GLU A 75 -4.74 -4.06 -5.81
C GLU A 75 -3.62 -4.33 -6.81
N LEU A 76 -3.65 -3.68 -7.98
CA LEU A 76 -2.55 -3.76 -8.95
C LEU A 76 -1.23 -3.23 -8.36
N GLN A 77 -1.26 -2.13 -7.63
CA GLN A 77 -0.09 -1.60 -6.94
C GLN A 77 0.42 -2.56 -5.87
N ARG A 78 -0.47 -3.18 -5.10
CA ARG A 78 -0.12 -4.18 -4.10
C ARG A 78 0.56 -5.40 -4.73
N LEU A 79 -0.05 -6.00 -5.75
CA LEU A 79 0.52 -7.14 -6.49
C LEU A 79 1.86 -6.80 -7.14
N ALA A 80 2.01 -5.55 -7.54
CA ALA A 80 3.23 -5.05 -8.16
C ALA A 80 4.36 -4.73 -7.18
N ALA A 81 4.08 -4.58 -5.87
CA ALA A 81 5.04 -4.13 -4.85
C ALA A 81 5.42 -5.23 -3.85
N TYR A 82 4.59 -6.25 -3.66
CA TYR A 82 4.79 -7.28 -2.65
C TYR A 82 5.00 -8.67 -3.26
N ASP A 83 5.73 -9.52 -2.55
CA ASP A 83 5.90 -10.93 -2.89
C ASP A 83 4.62 -11.71 -2.58
N GLY A 84 4.14 -12.48 -3.55
CA GLY A 84 2.86 -13.19 -3.46
C GLY A 84 2.82 -14.26 -2.35
N LEU A 85 3.98 -14.87 -2.02
CA LEU A 85 4.07 -15.92 -1.02
C LEU A 85 4.23 -15.34 0.39
N THR A 86 5.16 -14.40 0.56
CA THR A 86 5.63 -13.92 1.87
C THR A 86 5.02 -12.59 2.30
N GLN A 87 4.39 -11.87 1.39
CA GLN A 87 3.74 -10.57 1.63
C GLN A 87 4.69 -9.45 2.12
N VAL A 88 6.01 -9.66 2.14
CA VAL A 88 6.99 -8.58 2.24
C VAL A 88 7.22 -7.94 0.88
N ALA A 89 7.94 -6.83 0.80
CA ALA A 89 8.25 -6.19 -0.48
C ALA A 89 8.93 -7.18 -1.44
N ASN A 90 8.59 -7.09 -2.72
CA ASN A 90 9.30 -7.85 -3.75
C ASN A 90 10.59 -7.13 -4.19
N ARG A 91 11.42 -7.80 -4.99
CA ARG A 91 12.68 -7.27 -5.49
C ARG A 91 12.53 -5.92 -6.19
N ARG A 92 11.49 -5.76 -7.02
CA ARG A 92 11.27 -4.47 -7.71
C ARG A 92 11.03 -3.34 -6.73
N ARG A 93 10.19 -3.54 -5.72
CA ARG A 93 9.92 -2.54 -4.69
C ARG A 93 11.16 -2.25 -3.85
N PHE A 94 11.97 -3.28 -3.57
CA PHE A 94 13.25 -3.13 -2.91
C PHE A 94 14.20 -2.22 -3.70
N ASP A 95 14.38 -2.49 -5.00
CA ASP A 95 15.28 -1.70 -5.86
C ASP A 95 14.84 -0.23 -5.96
N GLU A 96 13.54 0.02 -6.16
CA GLU A 96 12.96 1.36 -6.21
C GLU A 96 13.17 2.12 -4.89
N TYR A 97 12.90 1.46 -3.75
CA TYR A 97 13.02 2.07 -2.42
C TYR A 97 14.47 2.33 -2.03
N LEU A 98 15.36 1.39 -2.31
CA LEU A 98 16.79 1.55 -2.06
C LEU A 98 17.33 2.77 -2.80
N GLN A 99 16.99 2.94 -4.07
CA GLN A 99 17.43 4.10 -4.85
C GLN A 99 16.90 5.42 -4.28
N GLN A 100 15.64 5.46 -3.85
CA GLN A 100 15.03 6.66 -3.25
C GLN A 100 15.71 7.01 -1.93
N GLU A 101 15.87 6.02 -1.03
CA GLU A 101 16.46 6.24 0.29
C GLU A 101 17.94 6.54 0.21
N TRP A 102 18.68 5.93 -0.72
CA TRP A 102 20.07 6.26 -0.97
C TRP A 102 20.25 7.76 -1.29
N GLN A 103 19.46 8.29 -2.21
CA GLN A 103 19.53 9.70 -2.57
C GLN A 103 19.08 10.62 -1.42
N ARG A 104 18.09 10.20 -0.65
CA ARG A 104 17.61 10.96 0.51
C ARG A 104 18.67 11.01 1.61
N MET A 105 19.21 9.86 2.00
CA MET A 105 20.20 9.78 3.07
C MET A 105 21.50 10.51 2.69
N LEU A 106 21.92 10.42 1.43
CA LEU A 106 23.07 11.17 0.94
C LEU A 106 22.86 12.69 1.06
N ARG A 107 21.68 13.21 0.71
CA ARG A 107 21.35 14.63 0.80
C ARG A 107 21.26 15.11 2.26
N GLU A 108 20.69 14.27 3.12
CA GLU A 108 20.50 14.56 4.54
C GLU A 108 21.73 14.25 5.40
N GLN A 109 22.77 13.66 4.80
CA GLN A 109 24.00 13.19 5.46
C GLN A 109 23.70 12.20 6.61
N LEU A 110 22.72 11.33 6.41
CA LEU A 110 22.31 10.30 7.34
C LEU A 110 22.76 8.92 6.87
N SER A 111 22.89 7.99 7.81
CA SER A 111 23.27 6.61 7.53
C SER A 111 22.16 5.85 6.82
N LEU A 112 22.56 4.96 5.91
CA LEU A 112 21.69 3.95 5.31
C LEU A 112 22.33 2.59 5.50
N SER A 113 21.64 1.68 6.14
CA SER A 113 22.12 0.31 6.33
C SER A 113 21.28 -0.68 5.53
N LEU A 114 21.92 -1.76 5.12
CA LEU A 114 21.33 -2.86 4.38
C LEU A 114 21.70 -4.17 5.06
N ILE A 115 20.71 -5.01 5.34
CA ILE A 115 20.91 -6.39 5.80
C ILE A 115 20.52 -7.32 4.65
N LEU A 116 21.39 -8.27 4.34
CA LEU A 116 21.09 -9.37 3.44
C LEU A 116 21.02 -10.67 4.26
N CYS A 117 19.99 -11.45 4.03
CA CYS A 117 19.75 -12.72 4.71
C CYS A 117 19.54 -13.82 3.66
N ASP A 118 20.09 -14.98 3.93
CA ASP A 118 19.87 -16.20 3.16
C ASP A 118 19.49 -17.34 4.10
N ILE A 119 18.59 -18.22 3.67
CA ILE A 119 18.19 -19.37 4.48
C ILE A 119 19.12 -20.54 4.18
N ASP A 120 19.98 -20.84 5.16
CA ASP A 120 20.96 -21.92 5.05
C ASP A 120 20.29 -23.25 4.69
N CYS A 121 20.88 -23.95 3.72
CA CYS A 121 20.46 -25.30 3.30
C CYS A 121 18.99 -25.38 2.80
N PHE A 122 18.38 -24.29 2.33
CA PHE A 122 16.96 -24.25 1.95
C PHE A 122 16.62 -25.25 0.82
N LYS A 123 17.52 -25.41 -0.16
CA LYS A 123 17.32 -26.41 -1.21
C LYS A 123 17.24 -27.82 -0.63
N LEU A 124 18.14 -28.19 0.28
CA LEU A 124 18.13 -29.49 0.94
C LEU A 124 16.87 -29.70 1.80
N TYR A 125 16.38 -28.63 2.43
CA TYR A 125 15.11 -28.64 3.13
C TYR A 125 13.94 -28.98 2.20
N ASN A 126 13.86 -28.32 1.04
CA ASN A 126 12.84 -28.62 0.03
C ASN A 126 12.93 -30.05 -0.51
N ASP A 127 14.15 -30.55 -0.75
CA ASP A 127 14.37 -31.90 -1.24
C ASP A 127 13.93 -32.96 -0.20
N THR A 128 14.01 -32.63 1.10
CA THR A 128 13.65 -33.53 2.20
C THR A 128 12.16 -33.47 2.54
N TYR A 129 11.57 -32.26 2.65
CA TYR A 129 10.22 -32.03 3.19
C TYR A 129 9.20 -31.59 2.15
N GLY A 130 9.64 -31.36 0.91
CA GLY A 130 8.81 -30.90 -0.21
C GLY A 130 8.62 -29.38 -0.25
N HIS A 131 8.25 -28.88 -1.41
CA HIS A 131 8.12 -27.43 -1.68
C HIS A 131 7.07 -26.73 -0.81
N GLN A 132 6.03 -27.44 -0.39
CA GLN A 132 4.99 -26.86 0.46
C GLN A 132 5.52 -26.54 1.87
N ALA A 133 6.36 -27.41 2.43
CA ALA A 133 7.06 -27.14 3.68
C ALA A 133 8.07 -25.98 3.53
N GLY A 134 8.75 -25.90 2.38
CA GLY A 134 9.60 -24.75 2.05
C GLY A 134 8.84 -23.42 1.96
N ASP A 135 7.66 -23.42 1.34
CA ASP A 135 6.80 -22.25 1.30
C ASP A 135 6.37 -21.79 2.69
N ASP A 136 6.05 -22.74 3.59
CA ASP A 136 5.70 -22.42 4.97
C ASP A 136 6.92 -21.91 5.76
N CYS A 137 8.10 -22.45 5.52
CA CYS A 137 9.36 -21.95 6.07
C CYS A 137 9.59 -20.48 5.62
N LEU A 138 9.47 -20.20 4.33
CA LEU A 138 9.62 -18.84 3.79
C LEU A 138 8.64 -17.84 4.40
N ARG A 139 7.37 -18.22 4.59
CA ARG A 139 6.37 -17.38 5.25
C ARG A 139 6.73 -17.06 6.70
N GLN A 140 7.18 -18.08 7.45
CA GLN A 140 7.56 -17.90 8.84
C GLN A 140 8.81 -17.02 8.99
N VAL A 141 9.84 -17.23 8.17
CA VAL A 141 11.05 -16.39 8.17
C VAL A 141 10.71 -14.95 7.78
N ALA A 142 9.91 -14.76 6.74
CA ALA A 142 9.46 -13.43 6.34
C ALA A 142 8.72 -12.69 7.46
N ALA A 143 7.85 -13.38 8.20
CA ALA A 143 7.12 -12.80 9.34
C ALA A 143 8.07 -12.36 10.45
N VAL A 144 9.12 -13.14 10.75
CA VAL A 144 10.16 -12.75 11.71
C VAL A 144 10.93 -11.52 11.25
N ILE A 145 11.36 -11.50 9.99
CA ILE A 145 12.09 -10.36 9.42
C ILE A 145 11.23 -9.10 9.48
N GLN A 146 9.96 -9.19 9.09
CA GLN A 146 9.01 -8.09 9.15
C GLN A 146 8.77 -7.61 10.58
N GLY A 147 8.66 -8.52 11.55
CA GLY A 147 8.50 -8.18 12.97
C GLY A 147 9.73 -7.55 13.61
N SER A 148 10.93 -7.78 13.04
CA SER A 148 12.20 -7.21 13.49
C SER A 148 12.45 -5.82 12.91
N ALA A 149 11.93 -5.51 11.73
CA ALA A 149 11.93 -4.20 11.09
C ALA A 149 10.80 -3.33 11.68
N LYS A 150 11.07 -2.67 12.81
CA LYS A 150 10.04 -2.04 13.67
C LYS A 150 9.65 -0.62 13.27
N ARG A 151 10.50 0.05 12.47
CA ARG A 151 10.26 1.44 12.08
C ARG A 151 9.42 1.48 10.80
N SER A 152 8.57 2.47 10.64
CA SER A 152 7.72 2.63 9.45
C SER A 152 8.50 2.84 8.15
N MET A 153 9.79 3.21 8.26
CA MET A 153 10.70 3.42 7.13
C MET A 153 11.55 2.19 6.84
N ASP A 154 11.58 1.19 7.70
CA ASP A 154 12.29 -0.05 7.44
C ASP A 154 11.54 -0.84 6.37
N LEU A 155 12.25 -1.35 5.37
CA LEU A 155 11.65 -2.13 4.30
C LEU A 155 12.23 -3.54 4.26
N PRO A 156 11.52 -4.54 4.82
CA PRO A 156 11.83 -5.93 4.57
C PRO A 156 11.35 -6.35 3.18
N ALA A 157 12.17 -7.13 2.47
CA ALA A 157 11.89 -7.58 1.12
C ALA A 157 12.37 -9.01 0.90
N ARG A 158 11.69 -9.73 0.01
CA ARG A 158 12.19 -10.96 -0.58
C ARG A 158 12.92 -10.61 -1.88
N TYR A 159 14.24 -10.80 -1.85
CA TYR A 159 15.10 -10.42 -2.97
C TYR A 159 15.07 -11.47 -4.09
N GLY A 160 14.94 -12.75 -3.74
CA GLY A 160 14.77 -13.86 -4.68
C GLY A 160 14.87 -15.20 -3.97
N GLY A 161 14.18 -16.24 -4.43
CA GLY A 161 14.27 -17.58 -3.86
C GLY A 161 14.13 -17.60 -2.33
N GLU A 162 15.23 -17.95 -1.64
CA GLU A 162 15.39 -17.97 -0.19
C GLU A 162 16.08 -16.71 0.37
N GLU A 163 16.39 -15.75 -0.48
CA GLU A 163 17.11 -14.53 -0.11
C GLU A 163 16.16 -13.42 0.32
N PHE A 164 16.44 -12.81 1.45
CA PHE A 164 15.75 -11.65 1.99
C PHE A 164 16.70 -10.47 2.17
N ALA A 165 16.13 -9.27 2.15
CA ALA A 165 16.86 -8.04 2.40
C ALA A 165 16.06 -7.11 3.31
N VAL A 166 16.75 -6.29 4.11
CA VAL A 166 16.09 -5.24 4.91
C VAL A 166 16.82 -3.93 4.69
N ILE A 167 16.11 -2.91 4.19
CA ILE A 167 16.62 -1.55 4.08
C ILE A 167 16.29 -0.81 5.36
N LEU A 168 17.28 -0.18 5.99
CA LEU A 168 17.18 0.52 7.26
C LEU A 168 17.64 1.98 7.09
N PRO A 169 16.77 2.90 6.68
CA PRO A 169 17.09 4.31 6.58
C PRO A 169 17.38 4.94 7.95
N ASN A 170 18.27 5.91 7.97
CA ASN A 170 18.69 6.60 9.19
C ASN A 170 19.08 5.63 10.33
N THR A 171 19.85 4.60 9.97
CA THR A 171 20.31 3.55 10.88
C THR A 171 21.80 3.33 10.64
N ASP A 172 22.57 3.43 11.68
CA ASP A 172 24.01 3.18 11.66
C ASP A 172 24.35 1.69 11.75
N GLN A 173 25.63 1.37 11.75
CA GLN A 173 26.11 0.00 11.81
C GLN A 173 25.62 -0.74 13.07
N ASP A 174 25.68 -0.08 14.23
CA ASP A 174 25.30 -0.73 15.50
C ASP A 174 23.80 -1.04 15.53
N GLY A 175 22.96 -0.11 15.06
CA GLY A 175 21.54 -0.31 14.90
C GLY A 175 21.20 -1.44 13.91
N ALA A 176 21.93 -1.52 12.80
CA ALA A 176 21.74 -2.60 11.82
C ALA A 176 22.15 -3.97 12.38
N VAL A 177 23.25 -4.04 13.11
CA VAL A 177 23.70 -5.26 13.79
C VAL A 177 22.65 -5.73 14.81
N GLN A 178 22.04 -4.81 15.56
CA GLN A 178 20.98 -5.16 16.50
C GLN A 178 19.76 -5.76 15.78
N VAL A 179 19.31 -5.16 14.68
CA VAL A 179 18.19 -5.69 13.88
C VAL A 179 18.54 -7.08 13.30
N ALA A 180 19.76 -7.25 12.76
CA ALA A 180 20.21 -8.54 12.24
C ALA A 180 20.23 -9.61 13.33
N HIS A 181 20.65 -9.26 14.54
CA HIS A 181 20.65 -10.16 15.71
C HIS A 181 19.22 -10.52 16.14
N ASP A 182 18.30 -9.55 16.18
CA ASP A 182 16.88 -9.79 16.48
C ASP A 182 16.27 -10.77 15.45
N ILE A 183 16.57 -10.60 14.16
CA ILE A 183 16.15 -11.53 13.09
C ILE A 183 16.71 -12.92 13.36
N GLN A 184 18.00 -13.06 13.63
CA GLN A 184 18.63 -14.34 13.86
C GLN A 184 18.04 -15.07 15.08
N ILE A 185 17.81 -14.36 16.19
CA ILE A 185 17.14 -14.92 17.37
C ILE A 185 15.73 -15.37 17.03
N GLY A 186 14.95 -14.51 16.36
CA GLY A 186 13.57 -14.81 15.97
C GLY A 186 13.48 -16.05 15.09
N VAL A 187 14.34 -16.17 14.07
CA VAL A 187 14.39 -17.35 13.19
C VAL A 187 14.74 -18.61 13.99
N ARG A 188 15.72 -18.54 14.89
CA ARG A 188 16.05 -19.68 15.77
C ARG A 188 14.89 -20.10 16.69
N GLN A 189 14.08 -19.14 17.15
CA GLN A 189 12.90 -19.41 17.97
C GLN A 189 11.77 -20.12 17.22
N LEU A 190 11.73 -20.06 15.89
CA LEU A 190 10.79 -20.83 15.07
C LEU A 190 10.99 -22.35 15.22
N ARG A 191 12.20 -22.79 15.60
CA ARG A 191 12.56 -24.19 15.78
C ARG A 191 12.16 -25.07 14.59
N ILE A 192 12.35 -24.57 13.38
CA ILE A 192 12.09 -25.33 12.15
C ILE A 192 13.05 -26.51 12.14
N LEU A 193 12.49 -27.70 12.20
CA LEU A 193 13.28 -28.95 12.20
C LEU A 193 13.91 -29.14 10.82
N HIS A 194 15.22 -29.39 10.77
CA HIS A 194 15.97 -29.68 9.57
C HIS A 194 16.97 -30.83 9.86
N GLU A 195 16.56 -32.08 9.61
CA GLU A 195 17.35 -33.26 9.91
C GLU A 195 18.71 -33.31 9.21
N SER A 196 18.82 -32.65 8.06
CA SER A 196 20.03 -32.63 7.25
C SER A 196 20.91 -31.39 7.45
N SER A 197 20.53 -30.46 8.32
CA SER A 197 21.34 -29.32 8.72
C SER A 197 22.33 -29.74 9.81
N LYS A 198 23.63 -29.51 9.58
CA LYS A 198 24.69 -29.81 10.55
C LYS A 198 24.84 -28.71 11.58
#